data_f243cdf74f59dbaf18cc97a1a93421df
#
_entry.id   f243cdf74f59dbaf18cc97a1a93421df
#
_cell.length_a   1.000
_cell.length_b   1.000
_cell.length_c   1.000
_cell.angle_alpha   90.00
_cell.angle_beta   90.00
_cell.angle_gamma   90.00
#
_symmetry.space_group_name_H-M   'P 1'
#
loop_
_entity.id
_entity.type
_entity.pdbx_description
1 polymer ?
#
loop_
_entity_poly.entity_id
_entity_poly.type
_entity_poly.pdbx_seq_one_letter_code
_entity_poly.pdbx_strand_id
1 'polypeptide(L)'
;DQAQQEIEATLGQAIEVRRVLSIAPGRLNAAWVGNCIAIGLAQSFLEPLEATSIHGSLVQALMISRIGLDKVLTGDVAAVRVGYNATVARQVDDFAQFINLHYAGGREDTEFWRAMTATGLTAQTQDRLQRWSKQPVLRSDFTPFPGGLAHVEEQLYTPVLDGLGLLPQAPAKRLFDATPKSRALARKTTERLTAEFKTAARSAIGHRAFFDL
;
A
#
# COMPACT_ATOMS: atom_id res chain seq x y z
N ASP A 1 -15.45 -11.15 24.74
CA ASP A 1 -14.90 -9.80 24.69
C ASP A 1 -15.64 -9.00 23.60
N GLN A 2 -15.54 -7.69 23.56
CA GLN A 2 -16.34 -6.85 22.67
C GLN A 2 -16.10 -7.18 21.17
N ALA A 3 -14.87 -7.41 20.77
CA ALA A 3 -14.52 -7.75 19.39
C ALA A 3 -15.16 -9.08 18.97
N GLN A 4 -15.15 -10.07 19.85
CA GLN A 4 -15.82 -11.36 19.61
C GLN A 4 -17.32 -11.16 19.42
N GLN A 5 -17.98 -10.40 20.29
CA GLN A 5 -19.42 -10.13 20.22
C GLN A 5 -19.79 -9.42 18.92
N GLU A 6 -18.98 -8.47 18.47
CA GLU A 6 -19.19 -7.74 17.23
C GLU A 6 -19.07 -8.65 15.98
N ILE A 7 -18.08 -9.56 15.99
CA ILE A 7 -17.90 -10.55 14.92
C ILE A 7 -19.06 -11.54 14.92
N GLU A 8 -19.46 -12.07 16.08
CA GLU A 8 -20.59 -13.00 16.21
C GLU A 8 -21.91 -12.36 15.75
N ALA A 9 -22.13 -11.09 16.10
CA ALA A 9 -23.30 -10.34 15.63
C ALA A 9 -23.29 -10.15 14.11
N THR A 10 -22.12 -9.89 13.52
CA THR A 10 -21.98 -9.71 12.07
C THR A 10 -22.16 -11.03 11.31
N LEU A 11 -21.63 -12.14 11.84
CA LEU A 11 -21.73 -13.46 11.22
C LEU A 11 -23.05 -14.17 11.49
N GLY A 12 -23.82 -13.73 12.50
CA GLY A 12 -25.05 -14.40 12.94
C GLY A 12 -24.83 -15.77 13.61
N GLN A 13 -23.62 -16.05 14.07
CA GLN A 13 -23.25 -17.31 14.71
C GLN A 13 -22.13 -17.13 15.73
N ALA A 14 -22.10 -18.01 16.74
CA ALA A 14 -20.99 -18.04 17.69
C ALA A 14 -19.68 -18.47 17.03
N ILE A 15 -18.56 -17.92 17.50
CA ILE A 15 -17.22 -18.29 17.05
C ILE A 15 -16.38 -18.80 18.21
N GLU A 16 -15.48 -19.74 17.94
CA GLU A 16 -14.46 -20.19 18.88
C GLU A 16 -13.22 -19.31 18.75
N VAL A 17 -12.89 -18.55 19.80
CA VAL A 17 -11.64 -17.77 19.85
C VAL A 17 -10.50 -18.72 20.23
N ARG A 18 -9.71 -19.14 19.25
CA ARG A 18 -8.59 -20.06 19.46
C ARG A 18 -7.38 -19.38 20.09
N ARG A 19 -7.14 -18.12 19.77
CA ARG A 19 -5.96 -17.37 20.23
C ARG A 19 -6.18 -15.88 20.13
N VAL A 20 -5.71 -15.16 21.14
CA VAL A 20 -5.57 -13.71 21.13
C VAL A 20 -4.08 -13.36 21.03
N LEU A 21 -3.73 -12.53 20.05
CA LEU A 21 -2.35 -12.08 19.84
C LEU A 21 -2.24 -10.61 20.24
N SER A 22 -1.25 -10.30 21.08
CA SER A 22 -0.86 -8.92 21.33
C SER A 22 0.09 -8.47 20.21
N ILE A 23 -0.25 -7.38 19.55
CA ILE A 23 0.50 -6.85 18.41
C ILE A 23 1.01 -5.45 18.77
N ALA A 24 2.31 -5.21 18.52
CA ALA A 24 2.90 -3.88 18.57
C ALA A 24 3.30 -3.48 17.13
N PRO A 25 2.53 -2.63 16.44
CA PRO A 25 2.86 -2.18 15.10
C PRO A 25 4.19 -1.42 15.08
N GLY A 26 4.97 -1.62 14.03
CA GLY A 26 6.24 -0.94 13.87
C GLY A 26 7.21 -1.69 12.98
N ARG A 27 8.43 -1.18 12.92
CA ARG A 27 9.57 -1.81 12.21
C ARG A 27 10.83 -1.83 13.06
N LEU A 28 11.74 -2.73 12.72
CA LEU A 28 13.08 -2.69 13.28
C LEU A 28 13.82 -1.43 12.80
N ASN A 29 14.70 -0.89 13.66
CA ASN A 29 15.58 0.22 13.30
C ASN A 29 16.57 -0.16 12.18
N ALA A 30 16.96 -1.42 12.13
CA ALA A 30 17.79 -1.98 11.07
C ALA A 30 17.31 -3.39 10.73
N ALA A 31 17.02 -3.63 9.47
CA ALA A 31 16.60 -4.95 8.97
C ALA A 31 17.80 -5.89 8.79
N TRP A 32 18.99 -5.32 8.50
CA TRP A 32 20.23 -6.08 8.32
C TRP A 32 21.24 -5.69 9.38
N VAL A 33 21.58 -6.64 10.28
CA VAL A 33 22.56 -6.48 11.35
C VAL A 33 23.52 -7.67 11.33
N GLY A 34 24.82 -7.40 11.29
CA GLY A 34 25.84 -8.46 11.21
C GLY A 34 25.64 -9.33 9.96
N ASN A 35 25.45 -10.61 10.16
CA ASN A 35 25.19 -11.62 9.13
C ASN A 35 23.70 -12.03 9.03
N CYS A 36 22.80 -11.31 9.70
CA CYS A 36 21.37 -11.61 9.72
C CYS A 36 20.59 -10.53 9.02
N ILE A 37 19.60 -10.93 8.19
CA ILE A 37 18.65 -10.04 7.54
C ILE A 37 17.24 -10.48 7.96
N ALA A 38 16.50 -9.59 8.59
CA ALA A 38 15.09 -9.77 8.88
C ALA A 38 14.25 -9.32 7.68
N ILE A 39 13.29 -10.13 7.24
CA ILE A 39 12.34 -9.81 6.17
C ILE A 39 10.90 -10.05 6.62
N GLY A 40 9.96 -9.41 5.94
CA GLY A 40 8.53 -9.58 6.21
C GLY A 40 8.16 -9.27 7.65
N LEU A 41 7.38 -10.15 8.28
CA LEU A 41 6.90 -9.96 9.65
C LEU A 41 8.02 -9.94 10.71
N ALA A 42 9.17 -10.54 10.42
CA ALA A 42 10.33 -10.45 11.32
C ALA A 42 10.97 -9.06 11.32
N GLN A 43 10.75 -8.27 10.26
CA GLN A 43 11.29 -6.93 10.10
C GLN A 43 10.28 -5.85 10.51
N SER A 44 9.01 -5.97 10.10
CA SER A 44 7.97 -4.99 10.38
C SER A 44 6.58 -5.61 10.36
N PHE A 45 5.70 -5.04 11.15
CA PHE A 45 4.28 -5.25 11.05
C PHE A 45 3.57 -3.92 11.26
N LEU A 46 2.73 -3.52 10.33
CA LEU A 46 1.88 -2.33 10.45
C LEU A 46 0.47 -2.75 10.84
N GLU A 47 -0.26 -3.28 9.87
CA GLU A 47 -1.60 -3.84 10.03
C GLU A 47 -1.96 -4.70 8.81
N PRO A 48 -3.10 -5.45 8.82
CA PRO A 48 -3.48 -6.30 7.69
C PRO A 48 -3.96 -5.55 6.44
N LEU A 49 -4.32 -4.26 6.56
CA LEU A 49 -4.86 -3.47 5.45
C LEU A 49 -3.91 -3.46 4.26
N GLU A 50 -4.45 -3.65 3.05
CA GLU A 50 -3.71 -3.67 1.76
C GLU A 50 -2.66 -4.79 1.64
N ALA A 51 -2.64 -5.77 2.56
CA ALA A 51 -1.67 -6.88 2.54
C ALA A 51 -0.20 -6.43 2.39
N THR A 52 0.15 -5.26 2.93
CA THR A 52 1.46 -4.60 2.78
C THR A 52 2.62 -5.49 3.22
N SER A 53 2.39 -6.35 4.22
CA SER A 53 3.40 -7.29 4.72
C SER A 53 3.83 -8.33 3.68
N ILE A 54 2.88 -8.84 2.87
CA ILE A 54 3.17 -9.81 1.80
C ILE A 54 3.96 -9.12 0.70
N HIS A 55 3.50 -7.95 0.24
CA HIS A 55 4.20 -7.15 -0.75
C HIS A 55 5.63 -6.80 -0.28
N GLY A 56 5.76 -6.30 0.95
CA GLY A 56 7.04 -5.97 1.55
C GLY A 56 8.02 -7.14 1.57
N SER A 57 7.53 -8.32 1.96
CA SER A 57 8.34 -9.55 1.99
C SER A 57 8.88 -9.92 0.61
N LEU A 58 8.02 -9.88 -0.42
CA LEU A 58 8.42 -10.20 -1.81
C LEU A 58 9.45 -9.20 -2.34
N VAL A 59 9.24 -7.90 -2.13
CA VAL A 59 10.16 -6.85 -2.55
C VAL A 59 11.51 -6.99 -1.83
N GLN A 60 11.51 -7.24 -0.52
CA GLN A 60 12.74 -7.46 0.25
C GLN A 60 13.50 -8.68 -0.22
N ALA A 61 12.82 -9.80 -0.52
CA ALA A 61 13.45 -11.00 -1.08
C ALA A 61 14.08 -10.71 -2.46
N LEU A 62 13.38 -9.97 -3.32
CA LEU A 62 13.93 -9.54 -4.62
C LEU A 62 15.13 -8.61 -4.48
N MET A 63 15.11 -7.70 -3.50
CA MET A 63 16.27 -6.83 -3.22
C MET A 63 17.49 -7.64 -2.82
N ILE A 64 17.33 -8.61 -1.91
CA ILE A 64 18.40 -9.51 -1.47
C ILE A 64 18.96 -10.31 -2.65
N SER A 65 18.07 -10.90 -3.46
CA SER A 65 18.45 -11.64 -4.66
C SER A 65 19.29 -10.80 -5.63
N ARG A 66 18.97 -9.51 -5.80
CA ARG A 66 19.70 -8.59 -6.69
C ARG A 66 21.05 -8.10 -6.14
N ILE A 67 21.23 -8.09 -4.82
CA ILE A 67 22.51 -7.74 -4.21
C ILE A 67 23.58 -8.76 -4.63
N GLY A 68 23.21 -10.03 -4.74
CA GLY A 68 24.10 -11.13 -5.10
C GLY A 68 25.06 -11.51 -3.95
N LEU A 69 25.14 -12.79 -3.63
CA LEU A 69 26.01 -13.29 -2.57
C LEU A 69 27.49 -12.94 -2.82
N ASP A 70 27.93 -12.96 -4.06
CA ASP A 70 29.32 -12.66 -4.42
C ASP A 70 29.72 -11.23 -4.03
N LYS A 71 28.84 -10.25 -4.24
CA LYS A 71 29.08 -8.86 -3.81
C LYS A 71 29.10 -8.72 -2.29
N VAL A 72 28.30 -9.53 -1.61
CA VAL A 72 28.28 -9.57 -0.14
C VAL A 72 29.58 -10.18 0.41
N LEU A 73 30.14 -11.17 -0.27
CA LEU A 73 31.34 -11.88 0.17
C LEU A 73 32.64 -11.15 -0.20
N THR A 74 32.65 -10.36 -1.28
CA THR A 74 33.89 -9.76 -1.84
C THR A 74 33.87 -8.23 -1.86
N GLY A 75 32.75 -7.57 -1.57
CA GLY A 75 32.59 -6.12 -1.66
C GLY A 75 32.50 -5.38 -0.34
N ASP A 76 32.18 -4.10 -0.41
CA ASP A 76 31.88 -3.27 0.77
C ASP A 76 30.50 -3.60 1.32
N VAL A 77 30.43 -4.62 2.14
CA VAL A 77 29.20 -5.07 2.81
C VAL A 77 28.60 -3.96 3.69
N ALA A 78 29.42 -3.05 4.21
CA ALA A 78 28.94 -1.98 5.09
C ALA A 78 28.06 -1.00 4.31
N ALA A 79 28.50 -0.53 3.15
CA ALA A 79 27.74 0.38 2.30
C ALA A 79 26.45 -0.28 1.79
N VAL A 80 26.52 -1.54 1.35
CA VAL A 80 25.35 -2.31 0.89
C VAL A 80 24.32 -2.46 2.01
N ARG A 81 24.74 -2.78 3.22
CA ARG A 81 23.88 -2.91 4.39
C ARG A 81 23.18 -1.59 4.76
N VAL A 82 23.92 -0.48 4.75
CA VAL A 82 23.37 0.85 5.00
C VAL A 82 22.28 1.17 3.96
N GLY A 83 22.54 0.96 2.67
CA GLY A 83 21.59 1.18 1.59
C GLY A 83 20.34 0.29 1.70
N TYR A 84 20.52 -0.99 2.01
CA TYR A 84 19.41 -1.91 2.24
C TYR A 84 18.53 -1.46 3.41
N ASN A 85 19.13 -1.16 4.56
CA ASN A 85 18.40 -0.72 5.74
C ASN A 85 17.61 0.58 5.49
N ALA A 86 18.21 1.56 4.82
CA ALA A 86 17.52 2.80 4.45
C ALA A 86 16.34 2.55 3.51
N THR A 87 16.52 1.65 2.54
CA THR A 87 15.46 1.33 1.57
C THR A 87 14.29 0.61 2.22
N VAL A 88 14.56 -0.38 3.09
CA VAL A 88 13.52 -1.10 3.83
C VAL A 88 12.79 -0.18 4.81
N ALA A 89 13.52 0.69 5.51
CA ALA A 89 12.90 1.69 6.39
C ALA A 89 11.93 2.59 5.62
N ARG A 90 12.36 3.14 4.47
CA ARG A 90 11.51 3.95 3.61
C ARG A 90 10.29 3.16 3.11
N GLN A 91 10.47 1.90 2.71
CA GLN A 91 9.35 1.05 2.26
C GLN A 91 8.25 0.99 3.32
N VAL A 92 8.61 0.70 4.55
CA VAL A 92 7.64 0.56 5.64
C VAL A 92 7.00 1.91 5.98
N ASP A 93 7.78 2.98 6.02
CA ASP A 93 7.29 4.33 6.33
C ASP A 93 6.33 4.84 5.24
N ASP A 94 6.60 4.58 3.96
CA ASP A 94 5.71 4.92 2.84
C ASP A 94 4.39 4.12 2.90
N PHE A 95 4.43 2.83 3.26
CA PHE A 95 3.23 2.04 3.50
C PHE A 95 2.44 2.53 4.72
N ALA A 96 3.11 2.88 5.81
CA ALA A 96 2.43 3.43 6.99
C ALA A 96 1.65 4.72 6.65
N GLN A 97 2.22 5.59 5.81
CA GLN A 97 1.53 6.79 5.35
C GLN A 97 0.35 6.47 4.42
N PHE A 98 0.51 5.50 3.53
CA PHE A 98 -0.57 5.06 2.66
C PHE A 98 -1.73 4.46 3.46
N ILE A 99 -1.43 3.64 4.45
CA ILE A 99 -2.42 3.09 5.38
C ILE A 99 -3.12 4.21 6.17
N ASN A 100 -2.36 5.17 6.70
CA ASN A 100 -2.93 6.32 7.42
C ASN A 100 -3.94 7.09 6.57
N LEU A 101 -3.74 7.18 5.25
CA LEU A 101 -4.69 7.81 4.34
C LEU A 101 -6.07 7.14 4.36
N HIS A 102 -6.14 5.81 4.46
CA HIS A 102 -7.42 5.08 4.48
C HIS A 102 -8.31 5.46 5.67
N TYR A 103 -7.69 5.90 6.76
CA TYR A 103 -8.41 6.38 7.95
C TYR A 103 -8.85 7.85 7.87
N ALA A 104 -8.47 8.55 6.80
CA ALA A 104 -8.81 9.97 6.59
C ALA A 104 -10.23 10.21 6.06
N GLY A 105 -11.00 9.17 5.85
CA GLY A 105 -12.34 9.25 5.21
C GLY A 105 -13.42 9.98 6.01
N GLY A 106 -13.10 10.57 7.16
CA GLY A 106 -14.04 11.39 7.94
C GLY A 106 -15.23 10.60 8.50
N ARG A 107 -15.12 9.28 8.63
CA ARG A 107 -16.15 8.47 9.28
C ARG A 107 -16.24 8.81 10.77
N GLU A 108 -17.48 8.91 11.27
CA GLU A 108 -17.77 9.21 12.67
C GLU A 108 -18.84 8.29 13.28
N ASP A 109 -19.19 7.23 12.54
CA ASP A 109 -20.29 6.31 12.87
C ASP A 109 -19.98 5.43 14.10
N THR A 110 -18.70 5.18 14.40
CA THR A 110 -18.27 4.44 15.60
C THR A 110 -17.24 5.20 16.40
N GLU A 111 -17.02 4.77 17.65
CA GLU A 111 -15.96 5.33 18.51
C GLU A 111 -14.58 5.16 17.89
N PHE A 112 -14.31 3.99 17.28
CA PHE A 112 -13.08 3.71 16.56
C PHE A 112 -12.83 4.76 15.44
N TRP A 113 -13.81 4.98 14.57
CA TRP A 113 -13.65 5.92 13.46
C TRP A 113 -13.49 7.37 13.94
N ARG A 114 -14.22 7.78 14.98
CA ARG A 114 -14.02 9.10 15.59
C ARG A 114 -12.60 9.27 16.15
N ALA A 115 -12.06 8.26 16.81
CA ALA A 115 -10.69 8.29 17.32
C ALA A 115 -9.66 8.35 16.19
N MET A 116 -9.86 7.60 15.11
CA MET A 116 -8.96 7.63 13.94
C MET A 116 -9.01 8.98 13.22
N THR A 117 -10.20 9.57 13.05
CA THR A 117 -10.36 10.92 12.49
C THR A 117 -9.67 11.97 13.36
N ALA A 118 -9.79 11.86 14.69
CA ALA A 118 -9.14 12.76 15.63
C ALA A 118 -7.61 12.66 15.63
N THR A 119 -7.05 11.48 15.34
CA THR A 119 -5.59 11.28 15.18
C THR A 119 -5.04 12.07 13.99
N GLY A 120 -5.85 12.25 12.96
CA GLY A 120 -5.54 13.07 11.81
C GLY A 120 -4.51 12.47 10.86
N LEU A 121 -4.24 13.22 9.79
CA LEU A 121 -3.24 12.88 8.79
C LEU A 121 -1.86 13.38 9.19
N THR A 122 -0.82 12.65 8.77
CA THR A 122 0.55 13.14 8.89
C THR A 122 0.74 14.45 8.10
N ALA A 123 1.67 15.29 8.54
CA ALA A 123 1.99 16.55 7.84
C ALA A 123 2.32 16.31 6.37
N GLN A 124 3.07 15.24 6.07
CA GLN A 124 3.41 14.87 4.69
C GLN A 124 2.17 14.52 3.85
N THR A 125 1.21 13.79 4.41
CA THR A 125 -0.05 13.48 3.71
C THR A 125 -0.88 14.75 3.50
N GLN A 126 -0.93 15.64 4.48
CA GLN A 126 -1.62 16.93 4.36
C GLN A 126 -1.02 17.78 3.25
N ASP A 127 0.31 17.89 3.16
CA ASP A 127 1.00 18.62 2.10
C ASP A 127 0.73 18.02 0.71
N ARG A 128 0.69 16.69 0.61
CA ARG A 128 0.32 15.99 -0.62
C ARG A 128 -1.12 16.32 -1.03
N LEU A 129 -2.08 16.22 -0.12
CA LEU A 129 -3.48 16.54 -0.38
C LEU A 129 -3.66 18.01 -0.81
N GLN A 130 -2.96 18.95 -0.17
CA GLN A 130 -2.97 20.34 -0.56
C GLN A 130 -2.47 20.56 -2.00
N ARG A 131 -1.42 19.85 -2.42
CA ARG A 131 -0.94 19.88 -3.82
C ARG A 131 -1.95 19.27 -4.77
N TRP A 132 -2.48 18.08 -4.44
CA TRP A 132 -3.44 17.37 -5.28
C TRP A 132 -4.81 18.04 -5.36
N SER A 133 -5.12 18.98 -4.46
CA SER A 133 -6.31 19.83 -4.62
C SER A 133 -6.21 20.75 -5.84
N LYS A 134 -4.99 21.00 -6.36
CA LYS A 134 -4.72 21.92 -7.47
C LYS A 134 -4.24 21.22 -8.75
N GLN A 135 -3.70 20.03 -8.64
CA GLN A 135 -3.17 19.24 -9.75
C GLN A 135 -3.53 17.75 -9.59
N PRO A 136 -3.55 16.96 -10.66
CA PRO A 136 -3.72 15.50 -10.53
C PRO A 136 -2.53 14.88 -9.80
N VAL A 137 -2.76 13.71 -9.22
CA VAL A 137 -1.69 12.87 -8.68
C VAL A 137 -0.83 12.39 -9.84
N LEU A 138 0.46 12.60 -9.75
CA LEU A 138 1.42 12.23 -10.77
C LEU A 138 2.49 11.31 -10.19
N ARG A 139 3.04 10.45 -11.03
CA ARG A 139 4.16 9.57 -10.64
C ARG A 139 5.37 10.36 -10.11
N SER A 140 5.61 11.56 -10.63
CA SER A 140 6.66 12.47 -10.16
C SER A 140 6.47 12.97 -8.72
N ASP A 141 5.28 12.80 -8.14
CA ASP A 141 5.03 13.14 -6.73
C ASP A 141 5.62 12.09 -5.75
N PHE A 142 6.10 10.97 -6.29
CA PHE A 142 6.64 9.84 -5.53
C PHE A 142 8.11 9.64 -5.87
N THR A 143 8.91 9.37 -4.85
CA THR A 143 10.30 8.98 -5.05
C THR A 143 10.36 7.56 -5.60
N PRO A 144 10.97 7.32 -6.77
CA PRO A 144 11.07 5.99 -7.34
C PRO A 144 11.72 5.00 -6.37
N PHE A 145 11.20 3.77 -6.34
CA PHE A 145 11.79 2.73 -5.51
C PHE A 145 13.00 2.12 -6.23
N PRO A 146 14.09 1.79 -5.49
CA PRO A 146 15.31 1.26 -6.09
C PRO A 146 15.08 0.04 -6.98
N GLY A 147 15.78 -0.02 -8.10
CA GLY A 147 15.71 -1.13 -9.04
C GLY A 147 14.38 -1.25 -9.81
N GLY A 148 13.53 -0.22 -9.78
CA GLY A 148 12.22 -0.24 -10.45
C GLY A 148 11.25 -1.27 -9.86
N LEU A 149 11.46 -1.67 -8.61
CA LEU A 149 10.53 -2.57 -7.92
C LEU A 149 9.22 -1.84 -7.62
N ALA A 150 8.12 -2.59 -7.63
CA ALA A 150 6.81 -2.07 -7.31
C ALA A 150 6.78 -1.48 -5.90
N HIS A 151 6.13 -0.32 -5.78
CA HIS A 151 6.02 0.41 -4.53
C HIS A 151 4.72 1.20 -4.47
N VAL A 152 4.50 1.92 -3.38
CA VAL A 152 3.32 2.79 -3.21
C VAL A 152 3.50 4.05 -4.06
N GLU A 153 2.79 4.10 -5.18
CA GLU A 153 2.85 5.18 -6.16
C GLU A 153 1.42 5.67 -6.52
N GLU A 154 1.31 6.54 -7.52
CA GLU A 154 0.04 7.15 -7.96
C GLU A 154 -1.06 6.14 -8.25
N GLN A 155 -0.70 4.94 -8.71
CA GLN A 155 -1.65 3.88 -9.08
C GLN A 155 -2.44 3.36 -7.87
N LEU A 156 -1.83 3.37 -6.68
CA LEU A 156 -2.48 2.96 -5.44
C LEU A 156 -3.17 4.15 -4.76
N TYR A 157 -2.55 5.32 -4.77
CA TYR A 157 -3.11 6.52 -4.14
C TYR A 157 -4.37 7.02 -4.82
N THR A 158 -4.41 7.04 -6.16
CA THR A 158 -5.52 7.64 -6.91
C THR A 158 -6.87 6.99 -6.59
N PRO A 159 -7.05 5.65 -6.66
CA PRO A 159 -8.34 5.04 -6.36
C PRO A 159 -8.76 5.20 -4.89
N VAL A 160 -7.81 5.18 -3.95
CA VAL A 160 -8.11 5.39 -2.53
C VAL A 160 -8.57 6.82 -2.28
N LEU A 161 -7.87 7.80 -2.83
CA LEU A 161 -8.26 9.22 -2.73
C LEU A 161 -9.62 9.50 -3.35
N ASP A 162 -9.92 8.88 -4.49
CA ASP A 162 -11.23 9.01 -5.17
C ASP A 162 -12.33 8.39 -4.30
N GLY A 163 -12.12 7.17 -3.82
CA GLY A 163 -13.05 6.46 -2.93
C GLY A 163 -13.34 7.18 -1.61
N LEU A 164 -12.36 7.90 -1.07
CA LEU A 164 -12.50 8.71 0.14
C LEU A 164 -13.09 10.12 -0.13
N GLY A 165 -13.34 10.48 -1.40
CA GLY A 165 -13.80 11.81 -1.77
C GLY A 165 -12.75 12.91 -1.60
N LEU A 166 -11.48 12.54 -1.48
CA LEU A 166 -10.35 13.46 -1.27
C LEU A 166 -9.68 13.90 -2.57
N LEU A 167 -10.09 13.34 -3.71
CA LEU A 167 -9.54 13.66 -5.03
C LEU A 167 -10.49 14.61 -5.80
N PRO A 168 -10.18 15.91 -5.89
CA PRO A 168 -11.03 16.84 -6.62
C PRO A 168 -10.99 16.57 -8.12
N GLN A 169 -12.17 16.50 -8.75
CA GLN A 169 -12.33 16.21 -10.17
C GLN A 169 -11.79 17.32 -11.09
N ALA A 170 -11.75 18.58 -10.61
CA ALA A 170 -11.38 19.73 -11.44
C ALA A 170 -9.95 19.67 -12.02
N PRO A 171 -8.90 19.28 -11.30
CA PRO A 171 -7.57 19.12 -11.87
C PRO A 171 -7.49 18.06 -12.97
N ALA A 172 -8.10 16.90 -12.74
CA ALA A 172 -8.15 15.80 -13.72
C ALA A 172 -8.94 16.22 -14.98
N LYS A 173 -10.07 16.92 -14.79
CA LYS A 173 -10.87 17.44 -15.89
C LYS A 173 -10.09 18.47 -16.73
N ARG A 174 -9.37 19.39 -16.10
CA ARG A 174 -8.50 20.34 -16.83
C ARG A 174 -7.47 19.62 -17.71
N LEU A 175 -6.83 18.57 -17.17
CA LEU A 175 -5.84 17.79 -17.94
C LEU A 175 -6.51 17.03 -19.08
N PHE A 176 -7.68 16.44 -18.84
CA PHE A 176 -8.46 15.74 -19.87
C PHE A 176 -8.86 16.69 -21.00
N ASP A 177 -9.30 17.89 -20.68
CA ASP A 177 -9.78 18.89 -21.65
C ASP A 177 -8.64 19.70 -22.32
N ALA A 178 -7.39 19.56 -21.84
CA ALA A 178 -6.27 20.37 -22.28
C ALA A 178 -6.00 20.28 -23.80
N THR A 179 -6.14 19.08 -24.38
CA THR A 179 -5.95 18.86 -25.83
C THR A 179 -6.87 17.76 -26.36
N PRO A 180 -7.20 17.78 -27.68
CA PRO A 180 -7.91 16.65 -28.29
C PRO A 180 -7.15 15.31 -28.14
N LYS A 181 -5.82 15.37 -28.17
CA LYS A 181 -4.96 14.19 -27.98
C LYS A 181 -5.11 13.59 -26.57
N SER A 182 -5.15 14.44 -25.53
CA SER A 182 -5.36 13.98 -24.16
C SER A 182 -6.71 13.27 -24.01
N ARG A 183 -7.77 13.83 -24.56
CA ARG A 183 -9.09 13.22 -24.56
C ARG A 183 -9.13 11.88 -25.29
N ALA A 184 -8.53 11.81 -26.49
CA ALA A 184 -8.46 10.60 -27.27
C ALA A 184 -7.68 9.49 -26.54
N LEU A 185 -6.53 9.83 -25.94
CA LEU A 185 -5.73 8.89 -25.16
C LEU A 185 -6.50 8.36 -23.94
N ALA A 186 -7.13 9.24 -23.17
CA ALA A 186 -7.91 8.83 -22.00
C ALA A 186 -9.05 7.89 -22.38
N ARG A 187 -9.84 8.21 -23.42
CA ARG A 187 -10.91 7.34 -23.92
C ARG A 187 -10.38 5.97 -24.34
N LYS A 188 -9.35 5.93 -25.20
CA LYS A 188 -8.73 4.67 -25.64
C LYS A 188 -8.24 3.83 -24.45
N THR A 189 -7.63 4.46 -23.43
CA THR A 189 -7.19 3.75 -22.23
C THR A 189 -8.36 3.18 -21.44
N THR A 190 -9.42 3.95 -21.25
CA THR A 190 -10.64 3.49 -20.57
C THR A 190 -11.30 2.34 -21.30
N GLU A 191 -11.44 2.43 -22.62
CA GLU A 191 -12.01 1.35 -23.46
C GLU A 191 -11.19 0.06 -23.35
N ARG A 192 -9.84 0.17 -23.42
CA ARG A 192 -8.94 -0.98 -23.28
C ARG A 192 -9.08 -1.63 -21.91
N LEU A 193 -8.98 -0.85 -20.83
CA LEU A 193 -9.12 -1.37 -19.47
C LEU A 193 -10.49 -2.03 -19.26
N THR A 194 -11.55 -1.39 -19.72
CA THR A 194 -12.92 -1.95 -19.64
C THR A 194 -13.01 -3.30 -20.36
N ALA A 195 -12.41 -3.42 -21.53
CA ALA A 195 -12.37 -4.68 -22.27
C ALA A 195 -11.57 -5.76 -21.55
N GLU A 196 -10.40 -5.40 -20.99
CA GLU A 196 -9.55 -6.30 -20.23
C GLU A 196 -10.29 -6.82 -18.97
N PHE A 197 -10.93 -5.95 -18.21
CA PHE A 197 -11.73 -6.35 -17.04
C PHE A 197 -12.92 -7.25 -17.41
N LYS A 198 -13.63 -6.96 -18.49
CA LYS A 198 -14.72 -7.82 -18.98
C LYS A 198 -14.20 -9.20 -19.39
N THR A 199 -13.05 -9.27 -20.02
CA THR A 199 -12.42 -10.54 -20.40
C THR A 199 -11.99 -11.32 -19.17
N ALA A 200 -11.30 -10.67 -18.23
CA ALA A 200 -10.91 -11.29 -16.96
C ALA A 200 -12.12 -11.83 -16.17
N ALA A 201 -13.20 -11.05 -16.07
CA ALA A 201 -14.42 -11.48 -15.38
C ALA A 201 -15.07 -12.70 -16.04
N ARG A 202 -15.03 -12.81 -17.37
CA ARG A 202 -15.58 -13.99 -18.11
C ARG A 202 -14.72 -15.23 -17.94
N SER A 203 -13.41 -15.09 -17.81
CA SER A 203 -12.46 -16.19 -17.63
C SER A 203 -12.22 -16.54 -16.16
N ALA A 204 -12.76 -15.77 -15.23
CA ALA A 204 -12.61 -16.02 -13.81
C ALA A 204 -13.31 -17.33 -13.43
N ILE A 205 -12.58 -18.18 -12.72
CA ILE A 205 -13.14 -19.40 -12.09
C ILE A 205 -13.63 -19.04 -10.69
N GLY A 206 -14.67 -19.75 -10.23
CA GLY A 206 -15.16 -19.57 -8.88
C GLY A 206 -14.07 -19.90 -7.84
N HIS A 207 -14.07 -19.18 -6.73
CA HIS A 207 -13.08 -19.35 -5.67
C HIS A 207 -12.91 -20.81 -5.23
N ARG A 208 -14.02 -21.53 -5.01
CA ARG A 208 -13.98 -22.95 -4.65
C ARG A 208 -13.37 -23.81 -5.76
N ALA A 209 -13.75 -23.61 -7.01
CA ALA A 209 -13.23 -24.36 -8.14
C ALA A 209 -11.72 -24.10 -8.38
N PHE A 210 -11.19 -22.96 -7.93
CA PHE A 210 -9.75 -22.68 -7.99
C PHE A 210 -8.94 -23.60 -7.05
N PHE A 211 -9.49 -23.98 -5.90
CA PHE A 211 -8.81 -24.86 -4.94
C PHE A 211 -9.01 -26.35 -5.23
N ASP A 212 -9.89 -26.68 -6.19
CA ASP A 212 -10.13 -28.06 -6.63
C ASP A 212 -9.26 -28.45 -7.85
N LEU A 213 -8.38 -27.52 -8.34
CA LEU A 213 -7.41 -27.75 -9.41
C LEU A 213 -6.14 -28.38 -8.88
#